data_226fb1f8c3254d5f4292208af84eb1cd
#
_entry.id   226fb1f8c3254d5f4292208af84eb1cd
#
_cell.length_a   1.000
_cell.length_b   1.000
_cell.length_c   1.000
_cell.angle_alpha   90.00
_cell.angle_beta   90.00
_cell.angle_gamma   90.00
#
_symmetry.space_group_name_H-M   'P 1'
#
loop_
_entity.id
_entity.type
_entity.pdbx_description
1 polymer ?
#
loop_
_entity_poly.entity_id
_entity_poly.type
_entity_poly.pdbx_seq_one_letter_code
_entity_poly.pdbx_strand_id
1 'polypeptide(L)'
;ADEGLNVTATSKVIGFAQAYNGNYGISTHPESFAFFGNNAYFTDAKRGVVIQFTPANGQLFPISSAGMANFFRDRIGTADKLIGAYDGSKKIYTLSMQGYDPTAASIGSETIPNETSNITLGYSLRGKGWTSRYSFIPESGVTMNNQFYTFKNGKAYLHSSDTALRNNFYGAQYNSEVEIIFNDNPTYVSDFLTLNYEGDSGWEAIQLIGDQDGTHSITNVRILDSEESGFLGWFLKEGKYHGAIVGTQPTYIIDPNGTVGADGFWPLIQDGANTQDISGTKGFFLKTRFKTSETTAKELFAISSEYYISQT
;
A
#
# COMPACT_ATOMS: atom_id res chain seq x y z
N ALA A 1 20.84 -28.58 57.51
CA ALA A 1 21.83 -28.49 56.47
C ALA A 1 21.34 -27.47 55.45
N ASP A 2 21.87 -26.23 55.49
CA ASP A 2 21.62 -25.17 54.53
C ASP A 2 22.41 -25.50 53.27
N GLU A 3 21.71 -25.88 52.21
CA GLU A 3 22.27 -25.92 50.89
C GLU A 3 22.32 -24.48 50.35
N GLY A 4 23.41 -23.80 50.59
CA GLY A 4 23.67 -22.48 50.08
C GLY A 4 23.70 -22.50 48.54
N LEU A 5 22.75 -21.76 47.94
CA LEU A 5 22.75 -21.48 46.52
C LEU A 5 24.07 -20.77 46.14
N ASN A 6 25.02 -21.52 45.61
CA ASN A 6 26.25 -20.97 45.09
C ASN A 6 25.96 -20.23 43.77
N VAL A 7 25.57 -18.97 43.85
CA VAL A 7 25.48 -18.08 42.69
C VAL A 7 26.92 -17.70 42.31
N THR A 8 27.52 -18.45 41.41
CA THR A 8 28.77 -18.05 40.79
C THR A 8 28.52 -16.85 39.90
N ALA A 9 28.90 -15.66 40.34
CA ALA A 9 28.95 -14.48 39.55
C ALA A 9 29.87 -14.71 38.35
N THR A 10 29.35 -14.92 37.16
CA THR A 10 30.17 -14.97 35.96
C THR A 10 30.59 -13.55 35.61
N SER A 11 31.89 -13.31 35.42
CA SER A 11 32.42 -12.03 34.93
C SER A 11 32.09 -11.76 33.46
N LYS A 12 31.35 -12.68 32.79
CA LYS A 12 30.95 -12.56 31.39
C LYS A 12 29.52 -12.12 31.31
N VAL A 13 29.29 -10.89 30.87
CA VAL A 13 27.99 -10.34 30.60
C VAL A 13 27.33 -11.04 29.37
N ILE A 14 28.14 -11.48 28.41
CA ILE A 14 27.76 -12.28 27.26
C ILE A 14 28.14 -13.72 27.49
N GLY A 15 27.19 -14.61 27.67
CA GLY A 15 27.44 -16.02 28.00
C GLY A 15 28.06 -16.82 26.85
N PHE A 16 27.56 -16.66 25.66
CA PHE A 16 28.01 -17.36 24.46
C PHE A 16 27.81 -16.49 23.21
N ALA A 17 28.79 -16.46 22.31
CA ALA A 17 28.72 -15.80 21.03
C ALA A 17 28.84 -16.85 19.93
N GLN A 18 27.88 -16.92 19.05
CA GLN A 18 27.88 -17.79 17.88
C GLN A 18 27.90 -16.95 16.62
N ALA A 19 28.86 -17.22 15.75
CA ALA A 19 28.86 -16.63 14.41
C ALA A 19 27.92 -17.42 13.50
N TYR A 20 27.09 -16.69 12.74
CA TYR A 20 26.24 -17.25 11.71
C TYR A 20 26.83 -17.00 10.33
N ASN A 21 26.49 -17.88 9.37
CA ASN A 21 26.91 -17.72 7.99
C ASN A 21 26.17 -16.54 7.34
N GLY A 22 26.93 -15.66 6.71
CA GLY A 22 26.44 -14.48 6.03
C GLY A 22 27.14 -13.20 6.48
N ASN A 23 27.13 -12.20 5.62
CA ASN A 23 27.82 -10.93 5.85
C ASN A 23 26.86 -9.81 6.25
N TYR A 24 25.69 -10.15 6.82
CA TYR A 24 24.68 -9.18 7.22
C TYR A 24 24.84 -8.77 8.67
N GLY A 25 24.54 -7.50 8.96
CA GLY A 25 24.53 -6.95 10.30
C GLY A 25 23.50 -5.85 10.45
N ILE A 26 23.06 -5.58 11.69
CA ILE A 26 22.03 -4.56 11.96
C ILE A 26 22.51 -3.13 11.64
N SER A 27 23.81 -2.95 11.43
CA SER A 27 24.40 -1.69 11.00
C SER A 27 24.14 -0.52 11.97
N THR A 28 23.71 0.63 11.43
CA THR A 28 23.58 1.90 12.17
C THR A 28 22.18 2.13 12.76
N HIS A 29 21.23 1.27 12.45
CA HIS A 29 19.82 1.44 12.86
C HIS A 29 19.32 0.26 13.70
N PRO A 30 19.73 0.13 14.95
CA PRO A 30 19.29 -0.95 15.84
C PRO A 30 17.77 -0.90 16.11
N GLU A 31 17.14 0.26 15.96
CA GLU A 31 15.69 0.45 16.11
C GLU A 31 14.88 -0.27 15.01
N SER A 32 15.52 -0.71 13.94
CA SER A 32 14.89 -1.57 12.94
C SER A 32 14.61 -2.99 13.42
N PHE A 33 15.20 -3.36 14.58
CA PHE A 33 15.04 -4.69 15.13
C PHE A 33 13.65 -4.92 15.68
N ALA A 34 13.04 -6.04 15.27
CA ALA A 34 11.83 -6.57 15.87
C ALA A 34 11.95 -8.08 16.02
N PHE A 35 11.39 -8.61 17.10
CA PHE A 35 11.40 -10.04 17.39
C PHE A 35 9.99 -10.53 17.66
N PHE A 36 9.61 -11.63 17.02
CA PHE A 36 8.32 -12.28 17.30
C PHE A 36 8.40 -13.79 17.05
N GLY A 37 7.98 -14.55 18.06
CA GLY A 37 8.08 -16.01 18.01
C GLY A 37 9.54 -16.46 17.89
N ASN A 38 9.87 -17.18 16.83
CA ASN A 38 11.21 -17.68 16.56
C ASN A 38 11.95 -16.87 15.48
N ASN A 39 11.44 -15.71 15.10
CA ASN A 39 12.04 -14.89 14.06
C ASN A 39 12.40 -13.51 14.59
N ALA A 40 13.55 -13.03 14.17
CA ALA A 40 13.97 -11.65 14.33
C ALA A 40 14.03 -10.97 12.95
N TYR A 41 13.79 -9.68 12.92
CA TYR A 41 13.81 -8.86 11.72
C TYR A 41 14.69 -7.65 11.98
N PHE A 42 15.49 -7.25 11.01
CA PHE A 42 16.31 -6.05 11.11
C PHE A 42 16.76 -5.58 9.72
N THR A 43 17.33 -4.39 9.65
CA THR A 43 17.86 -3.82 8.42
C THR A 43 19.39 -3.76 8.46
N ASP A 44 20.03 -4.10 7.34
CA ASP A 44 21.43 -3.77 7.07
C ASP A 44 21.46 -2.57 6.10
N ALA A 45 21.52 -1.37 6.67
CA ALA A 45 21.48 -0.13 5.90
C ALA A 45 22.68 0.00 4.95
N LYS A 46 23.84 -0.53 5.32
CA LYS A 46 25.05 -0.48 4.48
C LYS A 46 24.94 -1.34 3.23
N ARG A 47 24.14 -2.40 3.29
CA ARG A 47 23.91 -3.31 2.17
C ARG A 47 22.56 -3.09 1.49
N GLY A 48 21.72 -2.18 2.01
CA GLY A 48 20.40 -1.88 1.44
C GLY A 48 19.45 -3.06 1.51
N VAL A 49 19.48 -3.86 2.57
CA VAL A 49 18.68 -5.08 2.70
C VAL A 49 17.92 -5.15 4.01
N VAL A 50 16.78 -5.81 3.98
CA VAL A 50 16.00 -6.18 5.17
C VAL A 50 16.11 -7.68 5.37
N ILE A 51 16.43 -8.08 6.59
CA ILE A 51 16.74 -9.47 6.94
C ILE A 51 15.70 -10.03 7.88
N GLN A 52 15.25 -11.24 7.58
CA GLN A 52 14.65 -12.14 8.56
C GLN A 52 15.70 -13.12 9.05
N PHE A 53 15.84 -13.20 10.34
CA PHE A 53 16.75 -14.12 11.01
C PHE A 53 15.95 -15.15 11.82
N THR A 54 16.26 -16.41 11.62
CA THR A 54 15.67 -17.52 12.38
C THR A 54 16.75 -18.15 13.26
N PRO A 55 16.83 -17.80 14.57
CA PRO A 55 17.90 -18.27 15.45
C PRO A 55 18.00 -19.79 15.53
N ALA A 56 16.88 -20.50 15.47
CA ALA A 56 16.85 -21.96 15.64
C ALA A 56 17.70 -22.73 14.61
N ASN A 57 17.82 -22.20 13.40
CA ASN A 57 18.63 -22.81 12.32
C ASN A 57 19.77 -21.91 11.84
N GLY A 58 19.94 -20.76 12.47
CA GLY A 58 21.00 -19.81 12.12
C GLY A 58 20.87 -19.16 10.75
N GLN A 59 19.69 -19.19 10.16
CA GLN A 59 19.46 -18.73 8.78
C GLN A 59 19.15 -17.24 8.73
N LEU A 60 19.92 -16.52 7.92
CA LEU A 60 19.71 -15.12 7.56
C LEU A 60 19.09 -15.08 6.15
N PHE A 61 17.87 -14.59 6.04
CA PHE A 61 17.14 -14.52 4.78
C PHE A 61 16.82 -13.08 4.40
N PRO A 62 17.29 -12.58 3.23
CA PRO A 62 16.98 -11.21 2.78
C PRO A 62 15.55 -11.13 2.26
N ILE A 63 14.61 -10.67 3.11
CA ILE A 63 13.21 -10.49 2.73
C ILE A 63 12.97 -9.29 1.81
N SER A 64 13.92 -8.36 1.72
CA SER A 64 13.91 -7.26 0.74
C SER A 64 13.93 -7.76 -0.71
N SER A 65 14.45 -8.96 -0.98
CA SER A 65 14.47 -9.55 -2.32
C SER A 65 13.09 -9.96 -2.85
N ALA A 66 12.07 -10.00 -1.99
CA ALA A 66 10.71 -10.35 -2.36
C ALA A 66 10.00 -9.16 -3.04
N GLY A 67 10.34 -8.89 -4.31
CA GLY A 67 9.70 -7.89 -5.17
C GLY A 67 10.14 -6.44 -4.96
N MET A 68 11.02 -6.14 -3.97
CA MET A 68 11.43 -4.77 -3.66
C MET A 68 12.95 -4.61 -3.47
N ALA A 69 13.75 -5.46 -4.11
CA ALA A 69 15.19 -5.47 -3.92
C ALA A 69 15.86 -4.14 -4.28
N ASN A 70 15.50 -3.58 -5.44
CA ASN A 70 16.06 -2.32 -5.91
C ASN A 70 15.60 -1.14 -5.07
N PHE A 71 14.33 -1.09 -4.70
CA PHE A 71 13.78 -0.07 -3.82
C PHE A 71 14.59 0.04 -2.51
N PHE A 72 14.78 -1.07 -1.82
CA PHE A 72 15.50 -1.07 -0.55
C PHE A 72 16.98 -0.77 -0.72
N ARG A 73 17.64 -1.35 -1.74
CA ARG A 73 19.05 -1.08 -2.04
C ARG A 73 19.31 0.41 -2.20
N ASP A 74 18.44 1.09 -2.95
CA ASP A 74 18.66 2.48 -3.32
C ASP A 74 18.30 3.46 -2.19
N ARG A 75 17.35 3.12 -1.31
CA ARG A 75 16.75 4.06 -0.35
C ARG A 75 17.10 3.83 1.12
N ILE A 76 17.29 2.58 1.55
CA ILE A 76 17.58 2.28 2.98
C ILE A 76 18.81 3.03 3.48
N GLY A 77 19.87 3.09 2.66
CA GLY A 77 21.12 3.73 3.04
C GLY A 77 21.04 5.25 3.18
N THR A 78 19.99 5.87 2.64
CA THR A 78 19.77 7.33 2.71
C THR A 78 18.88 7.74 3.89
N ALA A 79 18.23 6.77 4.56
CA ALA A 79 17.29 7.06 5.63
C ALA A 79 17.98 7.56 6.90
N ASP A 80 17.42 8.60 7.49
CA ASP A 80 17.86 9.12 8.80
C ASP A 80 17.55 8.14 9.92
N LYS A 81 16.39 7.46 9.81
CA LYS A 81 15.91 6.53 10.84
C LYS A 81 15.13 5.37 10.23
N LEU A 82 15.42 4.15 10.74
CA LEU A 82 14.73 2.92 10.38
C LEU A 82 14.14 2.30 11.64
N ILE A 83 12.82 2.17 11.69
CA ILE A 83 12.11 1.63 12.86
C ILE A 83 11.37 0.36 12.46
N GLY A 84 11.71 -0.73 13.13
CA GLY A 84 11.05 -2.01 12.99
C GLY A 84 10.04 -2.25 14.11
N ALA A 85 8.90 -2.83 13.75
CA ALA A 85 7.96 -3.37 14.71
C ALA A 85 7.27 -4.61 14.12
N TYR A 86 6.73 -5.45 14.97
CA TYR A 86 6.00 -6.62 14.50
C TYR A 86 4.56 -6.60 15.00
N ASP A 87 3.62 -6.62 14.07
CA ASP A 87 2.19 -6.80 14.36
C ASP A 87 1.89 -8.30 14.48
N GLY A 88 1.79 -8.78 15.72
CA GLY A 88 1.54 -10.19 16.02
C GLY A 88 0.15 -10.64 15.61
N SER A 89 -0.83 -9.75 15.58
CA SER A 89 -2.22 -10.07 15.21
C SER A 89 -2.34 -10.35 13.71
N LYS A 90 -1.68 -9.56 12.90
CA LYS A 90 -1.67 -9.70 11.43
C LYS A 90 -0.51 -10.53 10.90
N LYS A 91 0.49 -10.82 11.75
CA LYS A 91 1.75 -11.49 11.37
C LYS A 91 2.52 -10.72 10.30
N ILE A 92 2.67 -9.42 10.54
CA ILE A 92 3.34 -8.48 9.64
C ILE A 92 4.51 -7.83 10.38
N TYR A 93 5.71 -7.90 9.79
CA TYR A 93 6.81 -7.02 10.17
C TYR A 93 6.62 -5.68 9.49
N THR A 94 6.59 -4.60 10.25
CA THR A 94 6.51 -3.23 9.74
C THR A 94 7.87 -2.57 9.82
N LEU A 95 8.32 -1.99 8.70
CA LEU A 95 9.52 -1.18 8.61
C LEU A 95 9.14 0.25 8.25
N SER A 96 9.42 1.17 9.16
CA SER A 96 9.25 2.60 8.93
C SER A 96 10.60 3.22 8.57
N MET A 97 10.66 3.81 7.37
CA MET A 97 11.84 4.54 6.87
C MET A 97 11.51 6.03 6.96
N GLN A 98 12.36 6.80 7.62
CA GLN A 98 12.15 8.24 7.85
C GLN A 98 13.35 9.03 7.34
N GLY A 99 13.07 10.17 6.69
CA GLY A 99 14.09 11.05 6.14
C GLY A 99 14.89 10.46 4.99
N TYR A 100 14.37 9.41 4.32
CA TYR A 100 15.05 8.85 3.17
C TYR A 100 14.87 9.70 1.91
N ASP A 101 15.78 9.57 0.97
CA ASP A 101 15.70 10.24 -0.33
C ASP A 101 14.77 9.46 -1.29
N PRO A 102 13.58 9.94 -1.60
CA PRO A 102 12.66 9.29 -2.52
C PRO A 102 13.14 9.32 -3.96
N THR A 103 14.09 10.20 -4.30
CA THR A 103 14.67 10.30 -5.66
C THR A 103 15.86 9.37 -5.86
N ALA A 104 16.37 8.76 -4.79
CA ALA A 104 17.43 7.76 -4.88
C ALA A 104 16.89 6.51 -5.58
N ALA A 105 17.09 6.43 -6.88
CA ALA A 105 16.64 5.33 -7.72
C ALA A 105 17.65 5.03 -8.80
N SER A 106 17.97 3.76 -8.97
CA SER A 106 18.72 3.25 -10.11
C SER A 106 17.80 2.69 -11.20
N ILE A 107 18.36 2.35 -12.36
CA ILE A 107 17.60 1.68 -13.41
C ILE A 107 16.95 0.40 -12.86
N GLY A 108 15.64 0.27 -13.04
CA GLY A 108 14.84 -0.85 -12.55
C GLY A 108 14.46 -0.76 -11.07
N SER A 109 14.65 0.40 -10.43
CA SER A 109 14.10 0.65 -9.09
C SER A 109 12.58 0.85 -9.18
N GLU A 110 11.88 0.23 -8.24
CA GLU A 110 10.43 0.37 -8.11
C GLU A 110 10.07 1.81 -7.72
N THR A 111 9.05 2.36 -8.36
CA THR A 111 8.49 3.66 -8.01
C THR A 111 7.22 3.50 -7.18
N ILE A 112 7.11 4.29 -6.13
CA ILE A 112 5.89 4.35 -5.31
C ILE A 112 5.15 5.64 -5.65
N PRO A 113 3.89 5.57 -6.07
CA PRO A 113 3.10 6.75 -6.35
C PRO A 113 3.01 7.67 -5.12
N ASN A 114 3.16 8.99 -5.33
CA ASN A 114 3.16 9.98 -4.26
C ASN A 114 4.16 9.66 -3.14
N GLU A 115 5.34 9.17 -3.51
CA GLU A 115 6.42 8.86 -2.58
C GLU A 115 6.86 10.12 -1.84
N THR A 116 7.02 9.99 -0.54
CA THR A 116 7.55 11.04 0.34
C THR A 116 8.81 10.53 1.03
N SER A 117 9.53 11.39 1.72
CA SER A 117 10.71 11.00 2.51
C SER A 117 10.41 10.11 3.73
N ASN A 118 9.14 9.78 3.97
CA ASN A 118 8.72 8.93 5.07
C ASN A 118 7.74 7.87 4.58
N ILE A 119 7.97 6.61 4.93
CA ILE A 119 7.13 5.49 4.55
C ILE A 119 7.16 4.41 5.62
N THR A 120 6.03 3.72 5.81
CA THR A 120 5.98 2.48 6.57
C THR A 120 5.51 1.35 5.66
N LEU A 121 6.31 0.32 5.54
CA LEU A 121 6.06 -0.85 4.72
C LEU A 121 5.76 -2.06 5.60
N GLY A 122 4.89 -2.95 5.14
CA GLY A 122 4.53 -4.18 5.82
C GLY A 122 4.95 -5.42 5.04
N TYR A 123 5.79 -6.25 5.64
CA TYR A 123 6.14 -7.57 5.13
C TYR A 123 5.24 -8.63 5.75
N SER A 124 4.46 -9.30 4.93
CA SER A 124 3.59 -10.39 5.36
C SER A 124 4.35 -11.71 5.40
N LEU A 125 4.42 -12.30 6.59
CA LEU A 125 5.02 -13.63 6.76
C LEU A 125 4.21 -14.72 6.04
N ARG A 126 2.89 -14.55 5.98
CA ARG A 126 1.98 -15.47 5.31
C ARG A 126 2.11 -15.38 3.79
N GLY A 127 2.13 -14.15 3.25
CA GLY A 127 2.25 -13.90 1.82
C GLY A 127 3.69 -13.95 1.31
N LYS A 128 4.69 -14.02 2.22
CA LYS A 128 6.12 -13.99 1.88
C LYS A 128 6.51 -12.82 0.99
N GLY A 129 5.93 -11.64 1.23
CA GLY A 129 6.15 -10.45 0.43
C GLY A 129 5.77 -9.16 1.14
N TRP A 130 6.16 -8.06 0.53
CA TRP A 130 5.78 -6.71 0.97
C TRP A 130 4.38 -6.40 0.45
N THR A 131 3.38 -6.45 1.34
CA THR A 131 1.97 -6.42 0.96
C THR A 131 1.30 -5.11 1.24
N SER A 132 1.90 -4.25 2.05
CA SER A 132 1.21 -3.07 2.55
C SER A 132 2.13 -1.87 2.67
N ARG A 133 1.58 -0.71 2.35
CA ARG A 133 2.13 0.60 2.66
C ARG A 133 1.17 1.29 3.62
N TYR A 134 1.70 1.76 4.74
CA TYR A 134 0.92 2.43 5.76
C TYR A 134 1.24 3.92 5.82
N SER A 135 0.22 4.72 6.11
CA SER A 135 0.37 6.17 6.26
C SER A 135 0.87 6.58 7.65
N PHE A 136 0.89 5.68 8.62
CA PHE A 136 1.44 5.99 9.94
C PHE A 136 2.96 5.91 9.96
N ILE A 137 3.60 6.85 10.63
CA ILE A 137 5.06 6.91 10.82
C ILE A 137 5.33 6.90 12.33
N PRO A 138 5.62 5.75 12.94
CA PRO A 138 5.80 5.60 14.38
C PRO A 138 7.19 6.01 14.84
N GLU A 139 7.33 6.25 16.15
CA GLU A 139 8.63 6.36 16.84
C GLU A 139 9.10 5.00 17.35
N SER A 140 8.19 4.10 17.66
CA SER A 140 8.42 2.69 17.98
C SER A 140 7.10 1.93 17.90
N GLY A 141 7.15 0.60 17.97
CA GLY A 141 5.97 -0.24 17.99
C GLY A 141 6.21 -1.55 18.72
N VAL A 142 5.15 -2.11 19.30
CA VAL A 142 5.20 -3.36 20.06
C VAL A 142 3.88 -4.10 19.97
N THR A 143 3.94 -5.43 19.99
CA THR A 143 2.76 -6.28 20.19
C THR A 143 2.70 -6.68 21.66
N MET A 144 1.56 -6.37 22.28
CA MET A 144 1.24 -6.79 23.64
C MET A 144 -0.16 -7.41 23.65
N ASN A 145 -0.30 -8.57 24.29
CA ASN A 145 -1.59 -9.27 24.37
C ASN A 145 -2.32 -9.43 23.01
N ASN A 146 -1.56 -9.80 21.98
CA ASN A 146 -2.02 -9.94 20.60
C ASN A 146 -2.63 -8.66 19.99
N GLN A 147 -2.34 -7.50 20.55
CA GLN A 147 -2.71 -6.18 20.04
C GLN A 147 -1.46 -5.41 19.64
N PHE A 148 -1.51 -4.72 18.52
CA PHE A 148 -0.39 -3.95 18.01
C PHE A 148 -0.53 -2.48 18.42
N TYR A 149 0.50 -1.99 19.10
CA TYR A 149 0.60 -0.60 19.56
C TYR A 149 1.78 0.07 18.87
N THR A 150 1.59 1.33 18.52
CA THR A 150 2.69 2.22 18.11
C THR A 150 2.72 3.46 18.99
N PHE A 151 3.89 4.09 19.07
CA PHE A 151 4.11 5.28 19.87
C PHE A 151 4.41 6.46 18.97
N LYS A 152 3.81 7.61 19.29
CA LYS A 152 4.04 8.87 18.57
C LYS A 152 3.80 10.06 19.50
N ASN A 153 4.76 10.97 19.56
CA ASN A 153 4.66 12.19 20.36
C ASN A 153 4.27 11.92 21.84
N GLY A 154 4.90 10.92 22.45
CA GLY A 154 4.64 10.53 23.84
C GLY A 154 3.29 9.86 24.10
N LYS A 155 2.56 9.45 23.06
CA LYS A 155 1.27 8.76 23.16
C LYS A 155 1.36 7.36 22.57
N ALA A 156 0.60 6.44 23.17
CA ALA A 156 0.40 5.08 22.64
C ALA A 156 -0.89 5.02 21.82
N TYR A 157 -0.82 4.37 20.67
CA TYR A 157 -1.95 4.20 19.76
C TYR A 157 -2.17 2.72 19.48
N LEU A 158 -3.38 2.24 19.73
CA LEU A 158 -3.79 0.89 19.38
C LEU A 158 -4.18 0.83 17.91
N HIS A 159 -3.59 -0.10 17.17
CA HIS A 159 -3.94 -0.37 15.78
C HIS A 159 -5.06 -1.42 15.67
N SER A 160 -5.80 -1.34 14.56
CA SER A 160 -6.84 -2.32 14.22
C SER A 160 -7.96 -2.44 15.26
N SER A 161 -8.32 -1.34 15.93
CA SER A 161 -9.48 -1.27 16.81
C SER A 161 -10.77 -1.30 15.99
N ASP A 162 -11.75 -2.08 16.42
CA ASP A 162 -13.06 -2.17 15.74
C ASP A 162 -13.94 -0.93 15.96
N THR A 163 -13.62 -0.12 16.97
CA THR A 163 -14.39 1.09 17.31
C THR A 163 -13.79 2.38 16.75
N ALA A 164 -12.57 2.33 16.24
CA ALA A 164 -11.91 3.50 15.68
C ALA A 164 -12.30 3.72 14.21
N LEU A 165 -12.25 4.98 13.76
CA LEU A 165 -12.39 5.33 12.36
C LEU A 165 -11.30 4.62 11.54
N ARG A 166 -11.67 4.04 10.41
CA ARG A 166 -10.72 3.43 9.49
C ARG A 166 -9.85 4.50 8.83
N ASN A 167 -8.62 4.13 8.48
CA ASN A 167 -7.63 5.00 7.86
C ASN A 167 -7.28 6.26 8.67
N ASN A 168 -7.63 6.30 9.96
CA ASN A 168 -7.24 7.38 10.87
C ASN A 168 -6.01 6.96 11.68
N PHE A 169 -4.89 7.65 11.45
CA PHE A 169 -3.65 7.39 12.16
C PHE A 169 -3.17 8.66 12.86
N TYR A 170 -2.98 8.57 14.17
CA TYR A 170 -2.51 9.67 15.01
C TYR A 170 -3.38 10.94 14.93
N GLY A 171 -4.68 10.78 14.65
CA GLY A 171 -5.64 11.88 14.51
C GLY A 171 -5.73 12.48 13.10
N ALA A 172 -4.97 11.98 12.14
CA ALA A 172 -5.06 12.36 10.74
C ALA A 172 -5.80 11.29 9.92
N GLN A 173 -6.71 11.74 9.05
CA GLN A 173 -7.46 10.87 8.15
C GLN A 173 -6.72 10.70 6.83
N TYR A 174 -6.64 9.46 6.34
CA TYR A 174 -5.99 9.08 5.08
C TYR A 174 -6.96 8.31 4.19
N ASN A 175 -6.58 8.08 2.93
CA ASN A 175 -7.31 7.21 2.02
C ASN A 175 -6.71 5.80 2.03
N SER A 176 -7.53 4.81 1.67
CA SER A 176 -7.01 3.51 1.23
C SER A 176 -6.93 3.50 -0.28
N GLU A 177 -5.80 3.05 -0.81
CA GLU A 177 -5.57 2.98 -2.25
C GLU A 177 -5.03 1.60 -2.63
N VAL A 178 -5.42 1.10 -3.79
CA VAL A 178 -4.86 -0.08 -4.42
C VAL A 178 -4.59 0.19 -5.89
N GLU A 179 -3.40 -0.16 -6.35
CA GLU A 179 -3.00 -0.06 -7.74
C GLU A 179 -2.89 -1.45 -8.35
N ILE A 180 -3.49 -1.64 -9.51
CA ILE A 180 -3.55 -2.93 -10.21
C ILE A 180 -3.16 -2.72 -11.66
N ILE A 181 -2.46 -3.69 -12.22
CA ILE A 181 -2.10 -3.74 -13.63
C ILE A 181 -2.76 -4.96 -14.25
N PHE A 182 -3.59 -4.75 -15.26
CA PHE A 182 -4.13 -5.79 -16.13
C PHE A 182 -3.22 -5.94 -17.34
N ASN A 183 -2.63 -7.12 -17.51
CA ASN A 183 -1.69 -7.43 -18.58
C ASN A 183 -1.72 -8.92 -18.90
N ASP A 184 -2.91 -9.42 -19.24
CA ASP A 184 -3.13 -10.84 -19.51
C ASP A 184 -2.47 -11.30 -20.80
N ASN A 185 -2.38 -10.41 -21.81
CA ASN A 185 -1.80 -10.69 -23.12
C ASN A 185 -0.76 -9.63 -23.50
N PRO A 186 0.45 -9.68 -22.93
CA PRO A 186 1.44 -8.61 -23.06
C PRO A 186 2.01 -8.42 -24.47
N THR A 187 1.69 -9.33 -25.40
CA THR A 187 2.15 -9.27 -26.81
C THR A 187 1.14 -8.61 -27.75
N TYR A 188 -0.07 -8.35 -27.27
CA TYR A 188 -1.13 -7.76 -28.08
C TYR A 188 -1.62 -6.47 -27.46
N VAL A 189 -1.95 -5.51 -28.31
CA VAL A 189 -2.69 -4.32 -27.89
C VAL A 189 -4.13 -4.73 -27.60
N SER A 190 -4.65 -4.30 -26.48
CA SER A 190 -6.02 -4.58 -26.03
C SER A 190 -6.80 -3.29 -25.87
N ASP A 191 -8.09 -3.33 -26.19
CA ASP A 191 -9.06 -2.27 -25.95
C ASP A 191 -9.80 -2.59 -24.65
N PHE A 192 -9.49 -1.88 -23.58
CA PHE A 192 -10.11 -2.05 -22.26
C PHE A 192 -11.38 -1.21 -22.21
N LEU A 193 -12.55 -1.86 -22.09
CA LEU A 193 -13.85 -1.20 -22.23
C LEU A 193 -14.52 -0.93 -20.89
N THR A 194 -14.42 -1.87 -19.96
CA THR A 194 -15.09 -1.76 -18.67
C THR A 194 -14.15 -2.12 -17.52
N LEU A 195 -14.46 -1.55 -16.38
CA LEU A 195 -13.86 -1.89 -15.12
C LEU A 195 -14.96 -2.35 -14.17
N ASN A 196 -14.73 -3.43 -13.45
CA ASN A 196 -15.72 -3.98 -12.54
C ASN A 196 -15.05 -4.28 -11.20
N TYR A 197 -15.80 -4.11 -10.10
CA TYR A 197 -15.32 -4.59 -8.81
C TYR A 197 -16.41 -5.26 -7.99
N GLU A 198 -15.99 -6.18 -7.12
CA GLU A 198 -16.81 -6.83 -6.10
C GLU A 198 -16.35 -6.33 -4.73
N GLY A 199 -17.28 -5.91 -3.89
CA GLY A 199 -16.99 -5.36 -2.57
C GLY A 199 -18.07 -4.44 -2.07
N ASP A 200 -17.75 -3.69 -1.03
CA ASP A 200 -18.62 -2.64 -0.52
C ASP A 200 -18.61 -1.42 -1.43
N SER A 201 -19.68 -0.63 -1.37
CA SER A 201 -19.71 0.69 -2.02
C SER A 201 -18.66 1.65 -1.45
N GLY A 202 -18.33 2.70 -2.21
CA GLY A 202 -17.42 3.75 -1.75
C GLY A 202 -15.99 3.65 -2.31
N TRP A 203 -15.76 2.81 -3.31
CA TRP A 203 -14.52 2.78 -4.08
C TRP A 203 -14.64 3.63 -5.34
N GLU A 204 -13.60 4.38 -5.64
CA GLU A 204 -13.44 5.22 -6.83
C GLU A 204 -12.24 4.73 -7.64
N ALA A 205 -12.36 4.66 -8.95
CA ALA A 205 -11.21 4.46 -9.84
C ALA A 205 -10.67 5.83 -10.22
N ILE A 206 -9.60 6.26 -9.55
CA ILE A 206 -9.05 7.62 -9.68
C ILE A 206 -8.02 7.78 -10.79
N GLN A 207 -7.56 6.67 -11.36
CA GLN A 207 -6.57 6.68 -12.43
C GLN A 207 -6.70 5.43 -13.30
N LEU A 208 -6.70 5.64 -14.61
CA LEU A 208 -6.66 4.61 -15.64
C LEU A 208 -5.60 5.03 -16.66
N ILE A 209 -4.62 4.19 -16.90
CA ILE A 209 -3.51 4.49 -17.82
C ILE A 209 -3.31 3.28 -18.73
N GLY A 210 -3.47 3.51 -20.04
CA GLY A 210 -2.98 2.63 -21.09
C GLY A 210 -1.67 3.20 -21.66
N ASP A 211 -0.85 2.37 -22.27
CA ASP A 211 0.43 2.80 -22.84
C ASP A 211 0.31 3.32 -24.28
N GLN A 212 -0.78 3.04 -24.98
CA GLN A 212 -0.99 3.49 -26.37
C GLN A 212 -1.68 4.86 -26.46
N ASP A 213 -2.66 5.12 -25.60
CA ASP A 213 -3.48 6.33 -25.65
C ASP A 213 -2.98 7.43 -24.69
N GLY A 214 -1.84 7.21 -24.03
CA GLY A 214 -1.31 8.16 -23.07
C GLY A 214 -2.05 8.17 -21.74
N THR A 215 -1.85 9.22 -20.95
CA THR A 215 -2.42 9.31 -19.61
C THR A 215 -3.87 9.78 -19.66
N HIS A 216 -4.81 8.87 -19.63
CA HIS A 216 -6.21 9.18 -19.36
C HIS A 216 -6.41 9.14 -17.84
N SER A 217 -6.45 10.30 -17.21
CA SER A 217 -6.88 10.40 -15.84
C SER A 217 -8.39 10.58 -15.81
N ILE A 218 -9.13 9.56 -15.46
CA ILE A 218 -10.51 9.74 -15.02
C ILE A 218 -10.42 10.32 -13.61
N THR A 219 -10.24 11.62 -13.52
CA THR A 219 -10.43 12.34 -12.28
C THR A 219 -11.94 12.34 -12.00
N ASN A 220 -12.31 11.60 -10.96
CA ASN A 220 -13.67 11.47 -10.43
C ASN A 220 -14.63 10.60 -11.26
N VAL A 221 -14.43 9.29 -11.23
CA VAL A 221 -15.58 8.40 -11.37
C VAL A 221 -16.38 8.55 -10.07
N ARG A 222 -17.28 9.50 -10.04
CA ARG A 222 -18.22 9.68 -8.94
C ARG A 222 -19.16 8.49 -8.93
N ILE A 223 -19.23 7.79 -7.83
CA ILE A 223 -20.34 6.90 -7.52
C ILE A 223 -21.54 7.82 -7.30
N LEU A 224 -22.39 7.96 -8.30
CA LEU A 224 -23.71 8.54 -8.13
C LEU A 224 -24.62 7.38 -7.74
N ASP A 225 -24.98 7.36 -6.48
CA ASP A 225 -25.96 6.44 -5.89
C ASP A 225 -27.38 6.92 -6.25
N SER A 226 -27.63 7.28 -7.52
CA SER A 226 -28.96 7.66 -7.99
C SER A 226 -29.27 7.04 -9.35
N GLU A 227 -30.37 6.35 -9.38
CA GLU A 227 -30.94 5.66 -10.56
C GLU A 227 -31.21 6.55 -11.77
N GLU A 228 -30.96 7.87 -11.71
CA GLU A 228 -31.41 8.82 -12.71
C GLU A 228 -30.31 9.54 -13.52
N SER A 229 -29.04 9.48 -13.16
CA SER A 229 -27.99 10.09 -13.99
C SER A 229 -27.07 9.03 -14.60
N GLY A 230 -27.59 8.34 -15.60
CA GLY A 230 -26.81 7.39 -16.37
C GLY A 230 -25.56 8.03 -16.95
N PHE A 231 -24.47 7.28 -16.93
CA PHE A 231 -23.31 7.19 -17.81
C PHE A 231 -21.93 7.46 -17.23
N LEU A 232 -21.74 8.10 -16.10
CA LEU A 232 -20.39 8.29 -15.52
C LEU A 232 -20.37 7.88 -14.05
N GLY A 233 -20.23 6.59 -13.81
CA GLY A 233 -20.14 6.09 -12.44
C GLY A 233 -20.30 4.58 -12.38
N TRP A 234 -20.20 4.06 -11.18
CA TRP A 234 -20.46 2.67 -10.93
C TRP A 234 -21.97 2.40 -10.87
N PHE A 235 -22.42 1.37 -11.54
CA PHE A 235 -23.76 0.83 -11.35
C PHE A 235 -23.68 -0.59 -10.81
N LEU A 236 -24.52 -0.88 -9.82
CA LEU A 236 -24.58 -2.18 -9.19
C LEU A 236 -25.49 -3.13 -9.99
N LYS A 237 -24.94 -4.25 -10.42
CA LYS A 237 -25.69 -5.31 -11.08
C LYS A 237 -25.16 -6.68 -10.63
N GLU A 238 -26.05 -7.55 -10.18
CA GLU A 238 -25.72 -8.93 -9.77
C GLU A 238 -24.60 -9.00 -8.72
N GLY A 239 -24.55 -8.03 -7.80
CA GLY A 239 -23.54 -7.97 -6.73
C GLY A 239 -22.18 -7.42 -7.15
N LYS A 240 -22.03 -6.93 -8.39
CA LYS A 240 -20.83 -6.28 -8.91
C LYS A 240 -21.08 -4.85 -9.30
N TYR A 241 -20.11 -4.00 -9.04
CA TYR A 241 -20.10 -2.63 -9.53
C TYR A 241 -19.41 -2.61 -10.89
N HIS A 242 -20.11 -2.04 -11.90
CA HIS A 242 -19.64 -1.93 -13.26
C HIS A 242 -19.45 -0.47 -13.63
N GLY A 243 -18.36 -0.16 -14.30
CA GLY A 243 -18.05 1.17 -14.83
C GLY A 243 -17.50 1.08 -16.25
N ALA A 244 -17.99 1.94 -17.14
CA ALA A 244 -17.45 2.05 -18.49
C ALA A 244 -16.16 2.89 -18.49
N ILE A 245 -15.18 2.48 -19.28
CA ILE A 245 -13.95 3.27 -19.52
C ILE A 245 -14.23 4.16 -20.73
N VAL A 246 -14.15 5.46 -20.52
CA VAL A 246 -14.38 6.46 -21.57
C VAL A 246 -13.03 6.93 -22.11
N GLY A 247 -12.79 6.76 -23.41
CA GLY A 247 -11.52 7.04 -24.05
C GLY A 247 -11.19 8.53 -24.19
N THR A 248 -12.20 9.37 -24.39
CA THR A 248 -12.08 10.83 -24.38
C THR A 248 -12.82 11.39 -23.18
N GLN A 249 -12.12 12.16 -22.35
CA GLN A 249 -12.73 12.85 -21.20
C GLN A 249 -13.66 13.94 -21.70
N PRO A 250 -14.95 13.89 -21.43
CA PRO A 250 -15.78 15.06 -21.60
C PRO A 250 -15.31 16.14 -20.61
N THR A 251 -15.07 17.34 -21.10
CA THR A 251 -14.83 18.49 -20.25
C THR A 251 -16.15 18.89 -19.61
N TYR A 252 -16.23 18.84 -18.31
CA TYR A 252 -17.39 19.33 -17.55
C TYR A 252 -17.07 20.70 -17.00
N ILE A 253 -18.00 21.62 -17.17
CA ILE A 253 -17.98 22.92 -16.52
C ILE A 253 -19.13 23.00 -15.52
N ILE A 254 -18.92 23.77 -14.47
CA ILE A 254 -20.02 24.11 -13.56
C ILE A 254 -21.06 24.88 -14.35
N ASP A 255 -22.32 24.44 -14.34
CA ASP A 255 -23.41 25.18 -14.96
C ASP A 255 -23.57 26.55 -14.28
N PRO A 256 -23.21 27.66 -14.93
CA PRO A 256 -23.31 28.98 -14.33
C PRO A 256 -24.75 29.41 -14.05
N ASN A 257 -25.72 28.74 -14.66
CA ASN A 257 -27.15 29.00 -14.48
C ASN A 257 -27.81 27.94 -13.57
N GLY A 258 -27.07 26.95 -13.15
CA GLY A 258 -27.56 25.91 -12.27
C GLY A 258 -27.69 26.40 -10.82
N THR A 259 -28.60 25.79 -10.10
CA THR A 259 -28.70 25.96 -8.64
C THR A 259 -28.08 24.76 -7.96
N VAL A 260 -27.38 25.02 -6.83
CA VAL A 260 -26.84 23.94 -6.00
C VAL A 260 -27.97 22.98 -5.63
N GLY A 261 -27.82 21.70 -5.94
CA GLY A 261 -28.79 20.68 -5.59
C GLY A 261 -28.92 20.52 -4.06
N ALA A 262 -29.95 19.82 -3.63
CA ALA A 262 -30.16 19.50 -2.21
C ALA A 262 -29.01 18.67 -1.59
N ASP A 263 -28.18 18.05 -2.42
CA ASP A 263 -26.95 17.34 -2.11
C ASP A 263 -25.73 18.24 -1.89
N GLY A 264 -25.90 19.56 -2.08
CA GLY A 264 -24.82 20.55 -1.93
C GLY A 264 -23.86 20.65 -3.12
N PHE A 265 -24.20 20.05 -4.27
CA PHE A 265 -23.37 20.08 -5.47
C PHE A 265 -23.91 20.98 -6.56
N TRP A 266 -22.99 21.58 -7.33
CA TRP A 266 -23.34 22.32 -8.53
C TRP A 266 -23.61 21.33 -9.67
N PRO A 267 -24.66 21.53 -10.47
CA PRO A 267 -24.84 20.74 -11.67
C PRO A 267 -23.68 20.97 -12.64
N LEU A 268 -23.21 19.90 -13.24
CA LEU A 268 -22.17 19.94 -14.25
C LEU A 268 -22.83 19.82 -15.63
N ILE A 269 -22.45 20.70 -16.53
CA ILE A 269 -22.83 20.59 -17.95
C ILE A 269 -21.59 20.19 -18.74
N GLN A 270 -21.81 19.37 -19.75
CA GLN A 270 -20.75 19.01 -20.68
C GLN A 270 -20.39 20.23 -21.54
N ASP A 271 -19.11 20.63 -21.52
CA ASP A 271 -18.64 21.74 -22.37
C ASP A 271 -18.50 21.26 -23.81
N GLY A 272 -19.45 21.69 -24.63
CA GLY A 272 -19.38 21.68 -26.07
C GLY A 272 -19.08 20.34 -26.74
N ALA A 273 -20.10 19.67 -27.22
CA ALA A 273 -20.08 18.68 -28.30
C ALA A 273 -19.05 17.54 -28.19
N ASN A 274 -19.48 16.45 -27.66
CA ASN A 274 -19.42 15.20 -28.41
C ASN A 274 -19.96 14.08 -27.57
N THR A 275 -20.81 13.31 -28.15
CA THR A 275 -21.22 11.96 -27.78
C THR A 275 -20.07 11.27 -27.06
N GLN A 276 -20.38 10.80 -25.87
CA GLN A 276 -19.51 9.95 -25.07
C GLN A 276 -19.00 8.82 -25.97
N ASP A 277 -17.74 8.91 -26.33
CA ASP A 277 -17.11 7.85 -27.06
C ASP A 277 -16.69 6.80 -26.01
N ILE A 278 -17.53 5.78 -25.85
CA ILE A 278 -17.24 4.61 -25.03
C ILE A 278 -16.25 3.74 -25.81
N SER A 279 -15.13 4.34 -26.22
CA SER A 279 -14.12 3.64 -27.00
C SER A 279 -13.16 2.83 -26.13
N GLY A 280 -13.26 2.98 -24.81
CA GLY A 280 -12.29 2.36 -23.91
C GLY A 280 -10.92 3.05 -23.94
N THR A 281 -9.90 2.37 -23.45
CA THR A 281 -8.50 2.78 -23.57
C THR A 281 -7.69 1.64 -24.16
N LYS A 282 -6.70 2.00 -25.01
CA LYS A 282 -5.84 1.03 -25.70
C LYS A 282 -4.50 0.91 -25.02
N GLY A 283 -3.99 -0.31 -24.98
CA GLY A 283 -2.65 -0.55 -24.49
C GLY A 283 -2.28 -2.03 -24.40
N PHE A 284 -1.00 -2.28 -24.22
CA PHE A 284 -0.52 -3.61 -23.84
C PHE A 284 -0.88 -3.95 -22.40
N PHE A 285 -1.20 -2.93 -21.58
CA PHE A 285 -1.68 -3.07 -20.22
C PHE A 285 -2.66 -1.95 -19.87
N LEU A 286 -3.46 -2.19 -18.84
CA LEU A 286 -4.26 -1.18 -18.17
C LEU A 286 -3.82 -1.08 -16.71
N LYS A 287 -3.27 0.05 -16.32
CA LYS A 287 -2.96 0.36 -14.94
C LYS A 287 -4.09 1.16 -14.32
N THR A 288 -4.63 0.65 -13.22
CA THR A 288 -5.75 1.29 -12.52
C THR A 288 -5.39 1.57 -11.08
N ARG A 289 -5.86 2.67 -10.53
CA ARG A 289 -5.78 2.99 -9.11
C ARG A 289 -7.17 3.20 -8.53
N PHE A 290 -7.51 2.36 -7.57
CA PHE A 290 -8.71 2.49 -6.76
C PHE A 290 -8.42 3.19 -5.46
N LYS A 291 -9.38 3.97 -4.98
CA LYS A 291 -9.30 4.73 -3.74
C LYS A 291 -10.62 4.66 -3.00
N THR A 292 -10.57 4.62 -1.67
CA THR A 292 -11.69 4.93 -0.79
C THR A 292 -11.25 5.87 0.32
N SER A 293 -12.10 6.87 0.60
CA SER A 293 -11.94 7.82 1.71
C SER A 293 -12.86 7.51 2.89
N GLU A 294 -13.59 6.39 2.84
CA GLU A 294 -14.53 5.99 3.86
C GLU A 294 -13.86 5.75 5.21
N THR A 295 -14.54 6.18 6.28
CA THR A 295 -14.08 6.00 7.65
C THR A 295 -14.61 4.74 8.32
N THR A 296 -15.53 4.05 7.68
CA THR A 296 -16.05 2.74 8.06
C THR A 296 -15.23 1.63 7.42
N ALA A 297 -15.38 0.41 7.90
CA ALA A 297 -14.76 -0.75 7.26
C ALA A 297 -15.34 -0.93 5.86
N LYS A 298 -14.49 -1.06 4.87
CA LYS A 298 -14.84 -1.35 3.48
C LYS A 298 -14.00 -2.51 2.99
N GLU A 299 -14.64 -3.44 2.31
CA GLU A 299 -14.00 -4.60 1.73
C GLU A 299 -13.98 -4.48 0.20
N LEU A 300 -12.90 -4.92 -0.40
CA LEU A 300 -12.71 -5.02 -1.83
C LEU A 300 -12.23 -6.43 -2.14
N PHE A 301 -13.07 -7.25 -2.75
CA PHE A 301 -12.80 -8.67 -2.95
C PHE A 301 -12.11 -8.94 -4.28
N ALA A 302 -12.59 -8.31 -5.35
CA ALA A 302 -12.06 -8.53 -6.68
C ALA A 302 -12.20 -7.27 -7.54
N ILE A 303 -11.27 -7.10 -8.45
CA ILE A 303 -11.35 -6.10 -9.53
C ILE A 303 -11.07 -6.83 -10.83
N SER A 304 -11.86 -6.54 -11.86
CA SER A 304 -11.74 -7.12 -13.19
C SER A 304 -11.95 -6.07 -14.27
N SER A 305 -11.42 -6.32 -15.45
CA SER A 305 -11.61 -5.50 -16.63
C SER A 305 -12.03 -6.38 -17.80
N GLU A 306 -12.98 -5.89 -18.62
CA GLU A 306 -13.34 -6.53 -19.89
C GLU A 306 -12.60 -5.81 -21.01
N TYR A 307 -11.96 -6.60 -21.89
CA TYR A 307 -11.18 -6.07 -22.99
C TYR A 307 -11.32 -6.95 -24.25
N TYR A 308 -11.03 -6.36 -25.41
CA TYR A 308 -10.86 -7.07 -26.66
C TYR A 308 -9.43 -6.90 -27.16
N ILE A 309 -8.90 -7.92 -27.82
CA ILE A 309 -7.65 -7.80 -28.55
C ILE A 309 -7.90 -6.90 -29.76
N SER A 310 -7.18 -5.78 -29.84
CA SER A 310 -7.30 -4.85 -30.95
C SER A 310 -6.88 -5.54 -32.24
N GLN A 311 -7.74 -5.53 -33.23
CA GLN A 311 -7.39 -5.97 -34.59
C GLN A 311 -6.76 -4.76 -35.27
N THR A 312 -5.44 -4.76 -35.41
CA THR A 312 -4.71 -3.76 -36.21
C THR A 312 -4.96 -3.94 -37.69
#